data_213f18146f7ac6b7dbcc5bb8f6a169a2
#
_entry.id   213f18146f7ac6b7dbcc5bb8f6a169a2
#
_cell.length_a   1.000
_cell.length_b   1.000
_cell.length_c   1.000
_cell.angle_alpha   90.00
_cell.angle_beta   90.00
_cell.angle_gamma   90.00
#
_symmetry.space_group_name_H-M   'P 1'
#
loop_
_entity.id
_entity.type
_entity.pdbx_description
1 polymer ?
#
loop_
_entity_poly.entity_id
_entity_poly.type
_entity_poly.pdbx_seq_one_letter_code
_entity_poly.pdbx_strand_id
1 'polypeptide(L)'
;MKKLFTQLLVLVLALTLTACGGQTANDIPPEGEDDGIVCPAGFDGMEELLAAARAEGELTICGSCEEAYLAAACQRFEELFGIRTTYQYVASDSVQTQSQGTPGHSAADVWFGGSAEDCAACGDAGLLAAYDAAHSSRLTDDLYRDAEGLWYGISVDPLGFVVDRDMLKRMAIDAPTGWAELLDFRYQELLWTSNYTYDGAGRLLLRAVRQQPELFGGDNYLLALDENVALYAASDAAVTRCLGTGECVIGISFLSDGIARIEDGCTNLRLVLPAEGTPCRIAATAIFKGAAHPNAAKLWTEFALSPACVELAAANGCFQFPVLGNAQRPSTSAAGLDLRGVVTLDRDESADVIDACIEETMTALAEAGADVSAERFQTT
;
A
#
# COMPACT_ATOMS: atom_id res chain seq x y z
N MET A 1 22.48 48.32 -35.95
CA MET A 1 22.12 49.01 -37.19
C MET A 1 20.80 48.49 -37.72
N LYS A 2 19.88 49.44 -37.85
CA LYS A 2 18.74 49.51 -38.77
C LYS A 2 17.73 48.36 -38.78
N LYS A 3 16.53 48.56 -38.20
CA LYS A 3 15.35 49.25 -38.82
C LYS A 3 14.77 48.39 -39.93
N LEU A 4 13.54 48.15 -40.16
CA LEU A 4 12.28 48.90 -39.87
C LEU A 4 11.10 48.14 -40.53
N PHE A 5 9.91 48.28 -40.00
CA PHE A 5 8.61 48.55 -40.68
C PHE A 5 7.97 47.40 -41.50
N THR A 6 6.68 47.23 -41.64
CA THR A 6 5.50 48.09 -41.40
C THR A 6 4.22 47.29 -41.71
N GLN A 7 3.17 47.51 -40.94
CA GLN A 7 1.75 47.77 -41.25
C GLN A 7 0.92 46.77 -42.08
N LEU A 8 -0.18 46.34 -41.52
CA LEU A 8 -1.55 46.86 -41.56
C LEU A 8 -2.28 46.67 -42.92
N LEU A 9 -3.33 45.83 -42.94
CA LEU A 9 -4.49 46.11 -43.80
C LEU A 9 -5.80 45.57 -43.11
N VAL A 10 -6.61 46.53 -42.70
CA VAL A 10 -8.01 46.38 -42.35
C VAL A 10 -8.83 46.47 -43.64
N LEU A 11 -9.76 45.54 -43.87
CA LEU A 11 -10.86 45.79 -44.80
C LEU A 11 -12.19 45.38 -44.18
N VAL A 12 -12.95 46.43 -43.90
CA VAL A 12 -14.36 46.40 -43.58
C VAL A 12 -15.13 46.42 -44.90
N LEU A 13 -16.16 45.58 -45.06
CA LEU A 13 -17.25 45.85 -45.95
C LEU A 13 -18.58 45.40 -45.36
N ALA A 14 -19.48 46.35 -45.28
CA ALA A 14 -20.80 46.22 -44.66
C ALA A 14 -21.89 46.09 -45.74
N LEU A 15 -23.01 45.50 -45.28
CA LEU A 15 -24.42 45.68 -45.70
C LEU A 15 -24.87 45.18 -47.10
N THR A 16 -25.86 44.29 -47.05
CA THR A 16 -27.23 44.67 -47.54
C THR A 16 -28.32 43.84 -46.84
N LEU A 17 -29.26 44.57 -46.29
CA LEU A 17 -30.59 44.13 -45.85
C LEU A 17 -31.48 43.82 -47.04
N THR A 18 -32.25 42.73 -46.97
CA THR A 18 -33.59 42.70 -47.59
C THR A 18 -34.55 41.91 -46.70
N ALA A 19 -35.56 42.61 -46.25
CA ALA A 19 -36.68 42.07 -45.48
C ALA A 19 -37.74 41.50 -46.44
N CYS A 20 -38.40 40.40 -46.05
CA CYS A 20 -39.86 40.26 -46.08
C CYS A 20 -40.36 38.91 -45.58
N GLY A 21 -41.34 38.93 -44.68
CA GLY A 21 -42.48 38.00 -44.71
C GLY A 21 -42.50 36.90 -43.68
N GLY A 22 -43.20 37.17 -42.62
CA GLY A 22 -43.74 36.39 -41.57
C GLY A 22 -44.18 34.98 -41.74
N GLN A 23 -43.99 34.21 -40.64
CA GLN A 23 -45.03 33.38 -40.02
C GLN A 23 -44.55 32.81 -38.73
N THR A 24 -45.39 32.88 -37.70
CA THR A 24 -45.21 32.29 -36.36
C THR A 24 -44.87 30.80 -36.42
N ALA A 25 -43.67 30.44 -35.95
CA ALA A 25 -43.36 29.10 -35.56
C ALA A 25 -42.94 29.14 -34.07
N ASN A 26 -43.55 28.26 -33.30
CA ASN A 26 -43.33 28.03 -31.88
C ASN A 26 -41.85 28.08 -31.52
N ASP A 27 -41.50 28.98 -30.59
CA ASP A 27 -40.28 28.91 -29.84
C ASP A 27 -40.33 27.67 -28.94
N ILE A 28 -39.83 26.53 -29.47
CA ILE A 28 -39.31 25.44 -28.65
C ILE A 28 -37.90 25.89 -28.26
N PRO A 29 -37.61 26.08 -26.96
CA PRO A 29 -36.23 26.29 -26.54
C PRO A 29 -35.41 25.10 -27.06
N PRO A 30 -34.16 25.29 -27.49
CA PRO A 30 -33.33 24.17 -27.79
C PRO A 30 -33.27 23.30 -26.52
N GLU A 31 -33.69 22.05 -26.66
CA GLU A 31 -33.37 21.02 -25.68
C GLU A 31 -31.87 21.16 -25.45
N GLY A 32 -31.48 21.51 -24.20
CA GLY A 32 -30.08 21.50 -23.81
C GLY A 32 -29.54 20.15 -24.18
N GLU A 33 -28.48 20.11 -24.97
CA GLU A 33 -27.69 18.93 -25.13
C GLU A 33 -27.38 18.47 -23.70
N ASP A 34 -28.00 17.38 -23.30
CA ASP A 34 -27.63 16.63 -22.11
C ASP A 34 -26.23 16.08 -22.45
N ASP A 35 -25.21 16.91 -22.24
CA ASP A 35 -23.83 16.50 -22.23
C ASP A 35 -23.66 15.57 -21.02
N GLY A 36 -24.28 14.38 -21.12
CA GLY A 36 -24.27 13.36 -20.11
C GLY A 36 -22.83 13.12 -19.69
N ILE A 37 -22.56 13.33 -18.41
CA ILE A 37 -21.23 13.07 -17.84
C ILE A 37 -20.91 11.62 -18.14
N VAL A 38 -19.86 11.40 -18.95
CA VAL A 38 -19.36 10.06 -19.28
C VAL A 38 -18.29 9.70 -18.26
N CYS A 39 -18.51 8.60 -17.54
CA CYS A 39 -17.50 8.03 -16.66
C CYS A 39 -16.38 7.39 -17.45
N PRO A 40 -15.13 7.44 -16.97
CA PRO A 40 -14.04 6.62 -17.50
C PRO A 40 -14.39 5.13 -17.42
N ALA A 41 -13.78 4.34 -18.31
CA ALA A 41 -13.99 2.89 -18.34
C ALA A 41 -13.68 2.26 -16.96
N GLY A 42 -14.58 1.43 -16.47
CA GLY A 42 -14.48 0.79 -15.17
C GLY A 42 -15.13 1.55 -14.00
N PHE A 43 -15.73 2.73 -14.28
CA PHE A 43 -16.46 3.57 -13.32
C PHE A 43 -17.90 3.80 -13.77
N ASP A 44 -18.47 2.89 -14.53
CA ASP A 44 -19.82 2.96 -15.04
C ASP A 44 -20.84 3.05 -13.88
N GLY A 45 -21.85 3.89 -14.03
CA GLY A 45 -22.88 4.10 -13.00
C GLY A 45 -22.48 5.08 -11.89
N MET A 46 -21.35 5.78 -12.02
CA MET A 46 -20.85 6.77 -11.05
C MET A 46 -21.01 8.21 -11.56
N GLU A 47 -21.88 8.46 -12.54
CA GLU A 47 -22.05 9.78 -13.19
C GLU A 47 -22.42 10.88 -12.18
N GLU A 48 -23.31 10.58 -11.23
CA GLU A 48 -23.74 11.53 -10.20
C GLU A 48 -22.58 11.83 -9.23
N LEU A 49 -21.82 10.79 -8.80
CA LEU A 49 -20.67 10.96 -7.93
C LEU A 49 -19.58 11.76 -8.63
N LEU A 50 -19.30 11.47 -9.90
CA LEU A 50 -18.32 12.20 -10.70
C LEU A 50 -18.73 13.67 -10.88
N ALA A 51 -20.01 13.94 -11.14
CA ALA A 51 -20.52 15.31 -11.25
C ALA A 51 -20.31 16.08 -9.94
N ALA A 52 -20.69 15.49 -8.82
CA ALA A 52 -20.54 16.09 -7.50
C ALA A 52 -19.08 16.32 -7.13
N ALA A 53 -18.19 15.33 -7.39
CA ALA A 53 -16.75 15.44 -7.14
C ALA A 53 -16.09 16.52 -8.02
N ARG A 54 -16.48 16.63 -9.29
CA ARG A 54 -16.01 17.72 -10.17
C ARG A 54 -16.48 19.10 -9.73
N ALA A 55 -17.65 19.19 -9.13
CA ALA A 55 -18.14 20.45 -8.55
C ALA A 55 -17.33 20.89 -7.33
N GLU A 56 -16.76 19.95 -6.56
CA GLU A 56 -15.80 20.22 -5.49
C GLU A 56 -14.43 20.64 -6.05
N GLY A 57 -14.00 20.05 -7.15
CA GLY A 57 -12.89 20.49 -8.00
C GLY A 57 -11.49 20.17 -7.49
N GLU A 58 -11.34 19.73 -6.23
CA GLU A 58 -10.04 19.38 -5.63
C GLU A 58 -10.15 18.27 -4.61
N LEU A 59 -9.00 17.66 -4.30
CA LEU A 59 -8.86 16.59 -3.29
C LEU A 59 -7.50 16.71 -2.61
N THR A 60 -7.48 16.61 -1.29
CA THR A 60 -6.24 16.58 -0.49
C THR A 60 -6.00 15.18 0.07
N ILE A 61 -4.83 14.62 -0.21
CA ILE A 61 -4.46 13.24 0.14
C ILE A 61 -3.36 13.23 1.21
N CYS A 62 -3.58 12.51 2.29
CA CYS A 62 -2.55 12.07 3.22
C CYS A 62 -2.01 10.72 2.72
N GLY A 63 -0.74 10.64 2.33
CA GLY A 63 -0.12 9.44 1.79
C GLY A 63 0.89 8.81 2.73
N SER A 64 0.86 7.49 2.87
CA SER A 64 1.78 6.71 3.70
C SER A 64 2.45 5.56 2.93
N CYS A 65 2.43 5.62 1.58
CA CYS A 65 3.12 4.68 0.69
C CYS A 65 4.32 5.36 0.02
N GLU A 66 5.01 4.65 -0.85
CA GLU A 66 6.11 5.16 -1.66
C GLU A 66 5.70 6.42 -2.41
N GLU A 67 6.49 7.49 -2.29
CA GLU A 67 6.15 8.80 -2.83
C GLU A 67 5.92 8.78 -4.34
N ALA A 68 6.70 7.97 -5.08
CA ALA A 68 6.53 7.84 -6.52
C ALA A 68 5.18 7.21 -6.89
N TYR A 69 4.73 6.21 -6.13
CA TYR A 69 3.41 5.59 -6.31
C TYR A 69 2.29 6.57 -5.97
N LEU A 70 2.40 7.28 -4.84
CA LEU A 70 1.43 8.30 -4.44
C LEU A 70 1.28 9.39 -5.53
N ALA A 71 2.40 9.92 -6.03
CA ALA A 71 2.41 10.91 -7.09
C ALA A 71 1.76 10.40 -8.39
N ALA A 72 2.07 9.16 -8.79
CA ALA A 72 1.49 8.54 -9.97
C ALA A 72 -0.02 8.31 -9.82
N ALA A 73 -0.49 7.89 -8.63
CA ALA A 73 -1.91 7.73 -8.34
C ALA A 73 -2.65 9.07 -8.40
N CYS A 74 -2.10 10.13 -7.81
CA CYS A 74 -2.62 11.48 -7.89
C CYS A 74 -2.74 11.96 -9.33
N GLN A 75 -1.66 11.86 -10.11
CA GLN A 75 -1.67 12.24 -11.51
C GLN A 75 -2.72 11.45 -12.31
N ARG A 76 -2.82 10.13 -12.07
CA ARG A 76 -3.78 9.30 -12.77
C ARG A 76 -5.23 9.64 -12.42
N PHE A 77 -5.50 9.99 -11.17
CA PHE A 77 -6.81 10.45 -10.73
C PHE A 77 -7.19 11.79 -11.43
N GLU A 78 -6.26 12.74 -11.51
CA GLU A 78 -6.46 13.99 -12.25
C GLU A 78 -6.76 13.77 -13.73
N GLU A 79 -5.98 12.88 -14.40
CA GLU A 79 -6.17 12.53 -15.81
C GLU A 79 -7.55 11.92 -16.09
N LEU A 80 -8.02 11.03 -15.19
CA LEU A 80 -9.28 10.33 -15.38
C LEU A 80 -10.49 11.21 -15.08
N PHE A 81 -10.42 12.01 -14.03
CA PHE A 81 -11.60 12.65 -13.48
C PHE A 81 -11.62 14.18 -13.63
N GLY A 82 -10.46 14.80 -13.95
CA GLY A 82 -10.35 16.25 -14.09
C GLY A 82 -10.44 17.00 -12.75
N ILE A 83 -10.12 16.34 -11.65
CA ILE A 83 -10.14 16.89 -10.28
C ILE A 83 -8.70 17.09 -9.84
N ARG A 84 -8.34 18.30 -9.41
CA ARG A 84 -6.97 18.61 -8.96
C ARG A 84 -6.65 17.90 -7.64
N THR A 85 -5.46 17.33 -7.51
CA THR A 85 -4.99 16.71 -6.28
C THR A 85 -3.85 17.48 -5.64
N THR A 86 -3.81 17.45 -4.31
CA THR A 86 -2.66 17.82 -3.51
C THR A 86 -2.37 16.70 -2.52
N TYR A 87 -1.11 16.40 -2.25
CA TYR A 87 -0.78 15.35 -1.30
C TYR A 87 0.34 15.75 -0.35
N GLN A 88 0.34 15.13 0.81
CA GLN A 88 1.39 15.21 1.81
C GLN A 88 1.74 13.80 2.27
N TYR A 89 3.05 13.49 2.33
CA TYR A 89 3.52 12.25 2.95
C TYR A 89 3.46 12.39 4.47
N VAL A 90 2.89 11.39 5.14
CA VAL A 90 2.84 11.24 6.59
C VAL A 90 3.07 9.77 6.92
N ALA A 91 3.98 9.48 7.84
CA ALA A 91 4.18 8.12 8.33
C ALA A 91 2.88 7.59 8.95
N SER A 92 2.55 6.33 8.67
CA SER A 92 1.25 5.74 9.01
C SER A 92 0.92 5.86 10.50
N ASP A 93 1.86 5.53 11.37
CA ASP A 93 1.76 5.62 12.84
C ASP A 93 1.53 7.05 13.37
N SER A 94 1.90 8.05 12.59
CA SER A 94 1.78 9.47 12.96
C SER A 94 0.45 10.10 12.56
N VAL A 95 -0.34 9.44 11.70
CA VAL A 95 -1.58 10.02 11.15
C VAL A 95 -2.63 10.24 12.22
N GLN A 96 -2.83 9.27 13.11
CA GLN A 96 -3.79 9.39 14.22
C GLN A 96 -3.50 10.63 15.09
N THR A 97 -2.24 10.81 15.49
CA THR A 97 -1.84 11.94 16.36
C THR A 97 -2.01 13.28 15.65
N GLN A 98 -1.68 13.36 14.37
CA GLN A 98 -1.82 14.60 13.59
C GLN A 98 -3.29 14.94 13.34
N SER A 99 -4.16 13.95 13.13
CA SER A 99 -5.59 14.14 12.89
C SER A 99 -6.35 14.57 14.15
N GLN A 100 -5.91 14.20 15.35
CA GLN A 100 -6.54 14.60 16.62
C GLN A 100 -6.37 16.09 16.96
N GLY A 101 -5.38 16.78 16.35
CA GLY A 101 -5.06 18.16 16.66
C GLY A 101 -6.09 19.21 16.20
N THR A 102 -7.06 18.87 15.35
CA THR A 102 -8.04 19.83 14.80
C THR A 102 -9.44 19.20 14.77
N PRO A 103 -10.23 19.29 15.86
CA PRO A 103 -11.58 18.75 15.88
C PRO A 103 -12.46 19.34 14.77
N GLY A 104 -13.01 18.48 13.91
CA GLY A 104 -13.98 18.83 12.88
C GLY A 104 -13.42 19.28 11.53
N HIS A 105 -12.10 19.36 11.34
CA HIS A 105 -11.47 19.63 10.06
C HIS A 105 -10.23 18.75 9.93
N SER A 106 -10.29 17.73 9.10
CA SER A 106 -9.10 17.01 8.66
C SER A 106 -8.29 17.92 7.74
N ALA A 107 -6.97 17.91 7.88
CA ALA A 107 -6.08 18.58 6.94
C ALA A 107 -6.05 17.89 5.56
N ALA A 108 -6.60 16.68 5.45
CA ALA A 108 -6.74 15.90 4.23
C ALA A 108 -8.15 15.31 4.13
N ASP A 109 -8.58 14.99 2.91
CA ASP A 109 -9.87 14.36 2.62
C ASP A 109 -9.79 12.85 2.73
N VAL A 110 -8.67 12.26 2.29
CA VAL A 110 -8.44 10.82 2.26
C VAL A 110 -7.06 10.46 2.79
N TRP A 111 -6.97 9.24 3.30
CA TRP A 111 -5.72 8.58 3.61
C TRP A 111 -5.46 7.46 2.60
N PHE A 112 -4.25 7.39 2.05
CA PHE A 112 -3.86 6.42 1.04
C PHE A 112 -2.55 5.73 1.40
N GLY A 113 -2.56 4.39 1.44
CA GLY A 113 -1.39 3.57 1.72
C GLY A 113 -1.03 3.46 3.22
N GLY A 114 -1.92 3.89 4.12
CA GLY A 114 -1.76 3.61 5.54
C GLY A 114 -1.95 2.13 5.88
N SER A 115 -1.39 1.66 7.01
CA SER A 115 -1.64 0.30 7.45
C SER A 115 -3.11 0.11 7.85
N ALA A 116 -3.67 -1.07 7.60
CA ALA A 116 -5.03 -1.39 8.04
C ALA A 116 -5.17 -1.33 9.57
N GLU A 117 -4.09 -1.58 10.30
CA GLU A 117 -4.03 -1.47 11.78
C GLU A 117 -4.20 -0.03 12.22
N ASP A 118 -3.44 0.91 11.63
CA ASP A 118 -3.55 2.34 11.94
C ASP A 118 -4.89 2.91 11.46
N CYS A 119 -5.41 2.45 10.31
CA CYS A 119 -6.75 2.82 9.85
C CYS A 119 -7.84 2.36 10.84
N ALA A 120 -7.75 1.13 11.37
CA ALA A 120 -8.68 0.64 12.38
C ALA A 120 -8.61 1.49 13.66
N ALA A 121 -7.40 1.80 14.15
CA ALA A 121 -7.19 2.66 15.32
C ALA A 121 -7.76 4.08 15.10
N CYS A 122 -7.64 4.64 13.90
CA CYS A 122 -8.28 5.90 13.53
C CYS A 122 -9.81 5.79 13.47
N GLY A 123 -10.33 4.64 13.02
CA GLY A 123 -11.76 4.32 13.02
C GLY A 123 -12.33 4.31 14.43
N ASP A 124 -11.70 3.59 15.37
CA ASP A 124 -12.07 3.51 16.79
C ASP A 124 -12.02 4.87 17.48
N ALA A 125 -11.05 5.70 17.09
CA ALA A 125 -10.96 7.09 17.54
C ALA A 125 -12.04 8.02 16.93
N GLY A 126 -12.88 7.50 16.00
CA GLY A 126 -13.93 8.26 15.32
C GLY A 126 -13.43 9.31 14.34
N LEU A 127 -12.23 9.12 13.79
CA LEU A 127 -11.57 10.05 12.85
C LEU A 127 -11.90 9.74 11.39
N LEU A 128 -12.47 8.58 11.09
CA LEU A 128 -12.82 8.15 9.73
C LEU A 128 -14.32 8.26 9.46
N ALA A 129 -14.68 8.35 8.19
CA ALA A 129 -16.04 8.36 7.70
C ALA A 129 -16.36 7.06 6.95
N ALA A 130 -17.46 6.43 7.30
CA ALA A 130 -17.94 5.25 6.60
C ALA A 130 -18.39 5.59 5.17
N TYR A 131 -18.03 4.72 4.23
CA TYR A 131 -18.49 4.78 2.84
C TYR A 131 -18.64 3.34 2.29
N ASP A 132 -19.81 3.03 1.74
CA ASP A 132 -20.04 1.74 1.08
C ASP A 132 -19.56 1.82 -0.36
N ALA A 133 -18.30 1.45 -0.59
CA ALA A 133 -17.66 1.53 -1.89
C ALA A 133 -18.17 0.43 -2.82
N ALA A 134 -18.68 0.79 -4.00
CA ALA A 134 -19.18 -0.15 -5.00
C ALA A 134 -18.08 -1.12 -5.47
N HIS A 135 -16.85 -0.63 -5.61
CA HIS A 135 -15.70 -1.43 -6.01
C HIS A 135 -15.17 -2.36 -4.91
N SER A 136 -15.68 -2.28 -3.68
CA SER A 136 -15.34 -3.24 -2.62
C SER A 136 -15.68 -4.70 -2.99
N SER A 137 -16.65 -4.89 -3.89
CA SER A 137 -16.99 -6.21 -4.47
C SER A 137 -15.86 -6.85 -5.29
N ARG A 138 -14.80 -6.11 -5.62
CA ARG A 138 -13.60 -6.59 -6.31
C ARG A 138 -12.54 -7.17 -5.39
N LEU A 139 -12.67 -6.95 -4.07
CA LEU A 139 -11.76 -7.51 -3.07
C LEU A 139 -11.81 -9.03 -3.08
N THR A 140 -10.66 -9.67 -2.94
CA THR A 140 -10.54 -11.13 -2.96
C THR A 140 -10.94 -11.80 -1.66
N ASP A 141 -11.00 -11.04 -0.57
CA ASP A 141 -11.39 -11.52 0.76
C ASP A 141 -11.97 -10.38 1.60
N ASP A 142 -12.88 -10.72 2.53
CA ASP A 142 -13.47 -9.75 3.46
C ASP A 142 -12.47 -9.22 4.49
N LEU A 143 -11.37 -9.92 4.72
CA LEU A 143 -10.30 -9.45 5.60
C LEU A 143 -9.64 -8.14 5.12
N TYR A 144 -9.81 -7.78 3.84
CA TYR A 144 -9.26 -6.56 3.25
C TYR A 144 -10.19 -5.35 3.37
N ARG A 145 -11.15 -5.37 4.28
CA ARG A 145 -12.03 -4.21 4.54
C ARG A 145 -12.47 -4.15 5.99
N ASP A 146 -12.85 -2.97 6.41
CA ASP A 146 -13.62 -2.77 7.62
C ASP A 146 -15.10 -3.15 7.41
N ALA A 147 -15.73 -3.73 8.42
CA ALA A 147 -17.13 -4.18 8.34
C ALA A 147 -18.13 -3.03 8.17
N GLU A 148 -17.80 -1.84 8.68
CA GLU A 148 -18.60 -0.62 8.57
C GLU A 148 -18.19 0.27 7.40
N GLY A 149 -17.18 -0.14 6.61
CA GLY A 149 -16.68 0.62 5.47
C GLY A 149 -15.84 1.83 5.85
N LEU A 150 -15.15 1.79 6.98
CA LEU A 150 -14.25 2.86 7.43
C LEU A 150 -12.93 2.88 6.66
N TRP A 151 -12.47 1.73 6.19
CA TRP A 151 -11.28 1.60 5.36
C TRP A 151 -11.38 0.39 4.43
N TYR A 152 -10.58 0.42 3.36
CA TYR A 152 -10.45 -0.64 2.36
C TYR A 152 -8.99 -0.91 2.05
N GLY A 153 -8.59 -2.18 2.06
CA GLY A 153 -7.29 -2.63 1.61
C GLY A 153 -7.09 -2.39 0.12
N ILE A 154 -5.90 -1.95 -0.26
CA ILE A 154 -5.49 -1.76 -1.65
C ILE A 154 -4.43 -2.78 -2.07
N SER A 155 -3.57 -3.17 -1.12
CA SER A 155 -2.53 -4.17 -1.32
C SER A 155 -2.23 -4.92 -0.03
N VAL A 156 -1.56 -6.06 -0.17
CA VAL A 156 -1.06 -6.89 0.92
C VAL A 156 0.42 -7.18 0.70
N ASP A 157 1.19 -7.20 1.79
CA ASP A 157 2.60 -7.56 1.77
C ASP A 157 2.86 -8.71 2.74
N PRO A 158 2.95 -9.95 2.24
CA PRO A 158 3.18 -11.11 3.07
C PRO A 158 4.63 -11.16 3.56
N LEU A 159 4.81 -11.59 4.81
CA LEU A 159 6.12 -12.03 5.29
C LEU A 159 6.48 -13.35 4.63
N GLY A 160 7.75 -13.52 4.27
CA GLY A 160 8.22 -14.76 3.64
C GLY A 160 9.73 -14.88 3.64
N PHE A 161 10.23 -15.78 2.81
CA PHE A 161 11.67 -15.98 2.70
C PHE A 161 12.14 -15.50 1.33
N VAL A 162 13.17 -14.69 1.34
CA VAL A 162 13.91 -14.30 0.14
C VAL A 162 15.24 -15.03 0.18
N VAL A 163 15.43 -16.02 -0.70
CA VAL A 163 16.57 -16.94 -0.63
C VAL A 163 17.54 -16.73 -1.78
N ASP A 164 18.84 -16.72 -1.49
CA ASP A 164 19.91 -16.77 -2.49
C ASP A 164 20.13 -18.22 -2.95
N ARG A 165 19.54 -18.57 -4.12
CA ARG A 165 19.61 -19.92 -4.70
C ARG A 165 21.04 -20.39 -4.98
N ASP A 166 21.90 -19.46 -5.38
CA ASP A 166 23.26 -19.81 -5.77
C ASP A 166 24.12 -20.09 -4.55
N MET A 167 23.89 -19.37 -3.44
CA MET A 167 24.52 -19.65 -2.16
C MET A 167 24.05 -20.98 -1.60
N LEU A 168 22.74 -21.23 -1.50
CA LEU A 168 22.20 -22.50 -1.02
C LEU A 168 22.69 -23.68 -1.85
N LYS A 169 22.73 -23.53 -3.20
CA LYS A 169 23.27 -24.56 -4.08
C LYS A 169 24.76 -24.85 -3.82
N ARG A 170 25.59 -23.83 -3.59
CA ARG A 170 27.00 -24.01 -3.24
C ARG A 170 27.20 -24.75 -1.91
N MET A 171 26.29 -24.54 -0.96
CA MET A 171 26.28 -25.20 0.35
C MET A 171 25.63 -26.59 0.29
N ALA A 172 25.03 -26.99 -0.82
CA ALA A 172 24.24 -28.21 -0.99
C ALA A 172 23.05 -28.29 0.01
N ILE A 173 22.39 -27.14 0.25
CA ILE A 173 21.23 -26.98 1.11
C ILE A 173 20.03 -26.63 0.24
N ASP A 174 18.88 -27.28 0.49
CA ASP A 174 17.63 -26.93 -0.16
C ASP A 174 17.05 -25.63 0.44
N ALA A 175 16.26 -24.91 -0.35
CA ALA A 175 15.54 -23.75 0.15
C ALA A 175 14.42 -24.20 1.11
N PRO A 176 14.20 -23.50 2.25
CA PRO A 176 13.10 -23.80 3.15
C PRO A 176 11.77 -23.57 2.45
N THR A 177 10.73 -24.33 2.80
CA THR A 177 9.36 -24.21 2.25
C THR A 177 8.34 -23.77 3.28
N GLY A 178 8.71 -23.74 4.55
CA GLY A 178 7.83 -23.37 5.65
C GLY A 178 8.60 -22.96 6.90
N TRP A 179 7.87 -22.43 7.87
CA TRP A 179 8.41 -21.87 9.10
C TRP A 179 9.16 -22.92 9.93
N ALA A 180 8.60 -24.15 10.04
CA ALA A 180 9.21 -25.21 10.81
C ALA A 180 10.59 -25.62 10.27
N GLU A 181 10.81 -25.53 8.95
CA GLU A 181 12.08 -25.89 8.34
C GLU A 181 13.21 -24.92 8.68
N LEU A 182 12.90 -23.65 8.99
CA LEU A 182 13.91 -22.67 9.42
C LEU A 182 14.60 -23.04 10.72
N LEU A 183 14.04 -23.97 11.50
CA LEU A 183 14.64 -24.47 12.74
C LEU A 183 15.70 -25.59 12.51
N ASP A 184 15.88 -26.04 11.26
CA ASP A 184 16.87 -27.05 10.95
C ASP A 184 18.29 -26.47 11.06
N PHE A 185 19.20 -27.19 11.74
CA PHE A 185 20.60 -26.79 11.95
C PHE A 185 21.36 -26.47 10.65
N ARG A 186 20.88 -26.97 9.50
CA ARG A 186 21.46 -26.66 8.18
C ARG A 186 21.38 -25.19 7.83
N TYR A 187 20.49 -24.44 8.46
CA TYR A 187 20.33 -22.98 8.26
C TYR A 187 21.06 -22.15 9.32
N GLN A 188 21.89 -22.79 10.18
CA GLN A 188 22.61 -22.09 11.24
C GLN A 188 23.43 -20.93 10.69
N GLU A 189 23.21 -19.72 11.26
CA GLU A 189 23.83 -18.44 10.85
C GLU A 189 23.56 -18.02 9.39
N LEU A 190 22.50 -18.53 8.77
CA LEU A 190 22.13 -18.14 7.41
C LEU A 190 20.94 -17.19 7.33
N LEU A 191 20.19 -17.01 8.43
CA LEU A 191 18.98 -16.22 8.46
C LEU A 191 19.26 -14.79 8.88
N TRP A 192 18.67 -13.84 8.17
CA TRP A 192 18.62 -12.44 8.56
C TRP A 192 17.17 -11.97 8.63
N THR A 193 16.86 -11.08 9.59
CA THR A 193 15.59 -10.33 9.66
C THR A 193 15.84 -8.96 10.25
N SER A 194 14.87 -8.04 10.22
CA SER A 194 14.96 -6.82 11.02
C SER A 194 14.80 -7.14 12.51
N ASN A 195 15.32 -6.27 13.38
CA ASN A 195 15.17 -6.47 14.82
C ASN A 195 13.72 -6.22 15.26
N TYR A 196 13.36 -6.71 16.45
CA TYR A 196 11.98 -6.65 16.97
C TYR A 196 11.53 -5.24 17.36
N THR A 197 12.45 -4.32 17.61
CA THR A 197 12.12 -2.92 17.99
C THR A 197 11.79 -2.06 16.77
N TYR A 198 12.26 -2.45 15.59
CA TYR A 198 11.91 -1.80 14.34
C TYR A 198 10.51 -2.24 13.87
N ASP A 199 9.67 -1.29 13.42
CA ASP A 199 8.35 -1.62 12.88
C ASP A 199 8.46 -2.21 11.47
N GLY A 200 8.79 -3.48 11.40
CA GLY A 200 9.07 -4.22 10.17
C GLY A 200 8.85 -5.72 10.28
N ALA A 201 9.57 -6.46 9.43
CA ALA A 201 9.45 -7.90 9.31
C ALA A 201 9.68 -8.65 10.62
N GLY A 202 10.71 -8.27 11.40
CA GLY A 202 11.00 -8.91 12.67
C GLY A 202 9.91 -8.71 13.71
N ARG A 203 9.39 -7.48 13.86
CA ARG A 203 8.27 -7.18 14.76
C ARG A 203 7.00 -7.92 14.34
N LEU A 204 6.71 -7.96 13.03
CA LEU A 204 5.57 -8.72 12.51
C LEU A 204 5.70 -10.21 12.81
N LEU A 205 6.91 -10.80 12.65
CA LEU A 205 7.18 -12.18 12.99
C LEU A 205 6.97 -12.45 14.50
N LEU A 206 7.50 -11.60 15.37
CA LEU A 206 7.34 -11.72 16.82
C LEU A 206 5.85 -11.71 17.22
N ARG A 207 5.08 -10.76 16.72
CA ARG A 207 3.63 -10.68 16.96
C ARG A 207 2.90 -11.92 16.43
N ALA A 208 3.28 -12.39 15.24
CA ALA A 208 2.66 -13.55 14.62
C ALA A 208 2.90 -14.84 15.42
N VAL A 209 4.12 -15.08 15.91
CA VAL A 209 4.42 -16.25 16.75
C VAL A 209 3.57 -16.22 18.03
N ARG A 210 3.37 -15.04 18.61
CA ARG A 210 2.55 -14.89 19.81
C ARG A 210 1.05 -15.10 19.56
N GLN A 211 0.52 -14.54 18.47
CA GLN A 211 -0.92 -14.58 18.19
C GLN A 211 -1.38 -15.86 17.47
N GLN A 212 -0.47 -16.49 16.73
CA GLN A 212 -0.74 -17.63 15.84
C GLN A 212 0.33 -18.75 16.08
N PRO A 213 0.57 -19.19 17.32
CA PRO A 213 1.68 -20.12 17.63
C PRO A 213 1.58 -21.44 16.86
N GLU A 214 0.38 -21.85 16.44
CA GLU A 214 0.16 -23.07 15.65
C GLU A 214 0.81 -23.01 14.27
N LEU A 215 0.96 -21.81 13.65
CA LEU A 215 1.66 -21.65 12.36
C LEU A 215 3.17 -21.92 12.49
N PHE A 216 3.72 -21.75 13.70
CA PHE A 216 5.16 -21.80 13.97
C PHE A 216 5.58 -23.05 14.77
N GLY A 217 4.63 -23.87 15.18
CA GLY A 217 4.90 -25.06 15.98
C GLY A 217 5.02 -24.80 17.49
N GLY A 218 4.62 -23.61 17.96
CA GLY A 218 4.51 -23.29 19.39
C GLY A 218 5.22 -21.99 19.83
N ASP A 219 5.00 -21.62 21.09
CA ASP A 219 5.44 -20.34 21.68
C ASP A 219 6.99 -20.19 21.74
N ASN A 220 7.73 -21.29 21.73
CA ASN A 220 9.21 -21.28 21.80
C ASN A 220 9.88 -21.10 20.44
N TYR A 221 9.11 -20.84 19.38
CA TYR A 221 9.63 -20.76 18.01
C TYR A 221 10.78 -19.74 17.88
N LEU A 222 10.63 -18.53 18.45
CA LEU A 222 11.65 -17.48 18.34
C LEU A 222 12.97 -17.87 19.02
N LEU A 223 12.91 -18.59 20.14
CA LEU A 223 14.10 -19.08 20.83
C LEU A 223 14.85 -20.13 19.99
N ALA A 224 14.09 -21.04 19.36
CA ALA A 224 14.68 -22.05 18.47
C ALA A 224 15.20 -21.44 17.17
N LEU A 225 14.49 -20.45 16.61
CA LEU A 225 14.88 -19.75 15.40
C LEU A 225 16.20 -18.98 15.60
N ASP A 226 16.40 -18.41 16.79
CA ASP A 226 17.57 -17.60 17.12
C ASP A 226 18.90 -18.34 16.88
N GLU A 227 18.94 -19.64 17.08
CA GLU A 227 20.13 -20.46 16.80
C GLU A 227 20.58 -20.38 15.32
N ASN A 228 19.67 -20.07 14.42
CA ASN A 228 19.90 -20.00 12.98
C ASN A 228 19.99 -18.56 12.44
N VAL A 229 19.64 -17.54 13.25
CA VAL A 229 19.71 -16.14 12.85
C VAL A 229 21.12 -15.60 13.05
N ALA A 230 21.75 -15.17 11.97
CA ALA A 230 23.05 -14.50 12.00
C ALA A 230 22.94 -13.03 12.43
N LEU A 231 21.86 -12.33 11.98
CA LEU A 231 21.73 -10.89 12.18
C LEU A 231 20.25 -10.46 12.30
N TYR A 232 19.97 -9.69 13.32
CA TYR A 232 18.77 -8.86 13.45
C TYR A 232 19.13 -7.42 13.04
N ALA A 233 18.87 -7.07 11.80
CA ALA A 233 19.30 -5.82 11.20
C ALA A 233 18.49 -4.63 11.75
N ALA A 234 19.05 -3.43 11.69
CA ALA A 234 18.41 -2.20 12.18
C ALA A 234 17.09 -1.86 11.47
N SER A 235 16.88 -2.37 10.26
CA SER A 235 15.65 -2.11 9.46
C SER A 235 15.50 -3.15 8.35
N ASP A 236 14.30 -3.26 7.77
CA ASP A 236 14.05 -4.09 6.59
C ASP A 236 14.93 -3.68 5.41
N ALA A 237 15.13 -2.36 5.21
CA ALA A 237 16.04 -1.86 4.18
C ALA A 237 17.49 -2.32 4.35
N ALA A 238 17.94 -2.57 5.60
CA ALA A 238 19.27 -3.12 5.85
C ALA A 238 19.37 -4.58 5.40
N VAL A 239 18.34 -5.40 5.65
CA VAL A 239 18.24 -6.77 5.14
C VAL A 239 18.18 -6.75 3.62
N THR A 240 17.27 -5.95 3.05
CA THR A 240 17.01 -5.85 1.60
C THR A 240 18.27 -5.53 0.80
N ARG A 241 19.12 -4.61 1.30
CA ARG A 241 20.39 -4.27 0.63
C ARG A 241 21.34 -5.47 0.49
N CYS A 242 21.32 -6.40 1.45
CA CYS A 242 22.22 -7.56 1.48
C CYS A 242 21.66 -8.79 0.74
N LEU A 243 20.37 -8.76 0.36
CA LEU A 243 19.77 -9.80 -0.46
C LEU A 243 20.42 -9.86 -1.85
N GLY A 244 20.82 -11.04 -2.26
CA GLY A 244 21.44 -11.30 -3.58
C GLY A 244 22.90 -10.86 -3.70
N THR A 245 23.52 -10.31 -2.64
CA THR A 245 24.94 -9.95 -2.61
C THR A 245 25.85 -11.12 -2.14
N GLY A 246 25.27 -12.13 -1.54
CA GLY A 246 25.96 -13.25 -0.89
C GLY A 246 26.23 -13.03 0.60
N GLU A 247 25.88 -11.89 1.17
CA GLU A 247 25.97 -11.61 2.61
C GLU A 247 24.77 -12.19 3.36
N CYS A 248 23.56 -11.94 2.89
CA CYS A 248 22.33 -12.53 3.40
C CYS A 248 21.93 -13.71 2.52
N VAL A 249 21.96 -14.92 3.07
CA VAL A 249 21.60 -16.15 2.33
C VAL A 249 20.09 -16.35 2.31
N ILE A 250 19.43 -16.15 3.45
CA ILE A 250 17.99 -16.24 3.62
C ILE A 250 17.53 -15.01 4.40
N GLY A 251 16.75 -14.13 3.77
CA GLY A 251 16.07 -13.03 4.45
C GLY A 251 14.66 -13.44 4.84
N ILE A 252 14.32 -13.33 6.12
CA ILE A 252 12.92 -13.29 6.57
C ILE A 252 12.51 -11.84 6.42
N SER A 253 11.73 -11.53 5.38
CA SER A 253 11.41 -10.16 4.95
C SER A 253 10.05 -10.11 4.29
N PHE A 254 9.56 -8.93 4.02
CA PHE A 254 8.41 -8.77 3.14
C PHE A 254 8.76 -9.25 1.73
N LEU A 255 7.83 -9.93 1.06
CA LEU A 255 8.09 -10.46 -0.28
C LEU A 255 8.24 -9.35 -1.33
N SER A 256 7.64 -8.19 -1.11
CA SER A 256 7.84 -6.99 -1.95
C SER A 256 9.31 -6.57 -2.02
N ASP A 257 10.06 -6.66 -0.90
CA ASP A 257 11.49 -6.38 -0.83
C ASP A 257 12.28 -7.31 -1.76
N GLY A 258 11.95 -8.60 -1.71
CA GLY A 258 12.57 -9.61 -2.57
C GLY A 258 12.26 -9.36 -4.05
N ILE A 259 11.02 -8.95 -4.37
CA ILE A 259 10.62 -8.58 -5.73
C ILE A 259 11.45 -7.38 -6.19
N ALA A 260 11.55 -6.33 -5.37
CA ALA A 260 12.34 -5.14 -5.69
C ALA A 260 13.78 -5.51 -6.06
N ARG A 261 14.43 -6.38 -5.28
CA ARG A 261 15.79 -6.83 -5.57
C ARG A 261 15.91 -7.66 -6.84
N ILE A 262 14.89 -8.48 -7.15
CA ILE A 262 14.86 -9.25 -8.41
C ILE A 262 14.71 -8.30 -9.62
N GLU A 263 13.83 -7.31 -9.53
CA GLU A 263 13.65 -6.29 -10.57
C GLU A 263 14.90 -5.41 -10.74
N ASP A 264 15.65 -5.16 -9.66
CA ASP A 264 16.97 -4.50 -9.69
C ASP A 264 18.10 -5.39 -10.27
N GLY A 265 17.81 -6.62 -10.69
CA GLY A 265 18.74 -7.51 -11.37
C GLY A 265 19.35 -8.62 -10.50
N CYS A 266 18.95 -8.81 -9.25
CA CYS A 266 19.39 -9.93 -8.40
C CYS A 266 18.68 -11.23 -8.79
N THR A 267 18.97 -11.77 -9.97
CA THR A 267 18.31 -12.95 -10.55
C THR A 267 18.62 -14.27 -9.83
N ASN A 268 19.59 -14.29 -8.91
CA ASN A 268 19.90 -15.40 -8.02
C ASN A 268 18.89 -15.55 -6.88
N LEU A 269 18.00 -14.58 -6.66
CA LEU A 269 16.98 -14.65 -5.61
C LEU A 269 15.77 -15.47 -6.03
N ARG A 270 15.13 -16.07 -5.02
CA ARG A 270 13.84 -16.76 -5.10
C ARG A 270 12.98 -16.35 -3.92
N LEU A 271 11.70 -16.12 -4.19
CA LEU A 271 10.68 -15.86 -3.18
C LEU A 271 10.08 -17.18 -2.71
N VAL A 272 9.87 -17.31 -1.42
CA VAL A 272 9.19 -18.45 -0.79
C VAL A 272 8.11 -17.91 0.13
N LEU A 273 6.87 -18.30 -0.15
CA LEU A 273 5.74 -18.09 0.74
C LEU A 273 5.59 -19.35 1.60
N PRO A 274 5.64 -19.26 2.94
CA PRO A 274 5.55 -20.41 3.83
C PRO A 274 4.27 -21.21 3.60
N ALA A 275 4.40 -22.54 3.52
CA ALA A 275 3.29 -23.43 3.16
C ALA A 275 2.21 -23.52 4.25
N GLU A 276 2.58 -23.32 5.50
CA GLU A 276 1.67 -23.32 6.67
C GLU A 276 0.77 -22.07 6.72
N GLY A 277 1.12 -21.05 5.97
CA GLY A 277 0.56 -19.71 6.05
C GLY A 277 1.56 -18.71 6.59
N THR A 278 1.24 -17.42 6.51
CA THR A 278 2.17 -16.36 6.91
C THR A 278 1.43 -15.07 7.27
N PRO A 279 1.93 -14.29 8.24
CA PRO A 279 1.39 -12.98 8.52
C PRO A 279 1.65 -12.02 7.35
N CYS A 280 0.80 -11.01 7.25
CA CYS A 280 0.94 -9.97 6.24
C CYS A 280 0.67 -8.59 6.81
N ARG A 281 1.17 -7.56 6.14
CA ARG A 281 0.76 -6.17 6.29
C ARG A 281 -0.23 -5.82 5.19
N ILE A 282 -1.29 -5.10 5.52
CA ILE A 282 -2.28 -4.61 4.56
C ILE A 282 -2.10 -3.09 4.46
N ALA A 283 -1.90 -2.58 3.24
CA ALA A 283 -2.02 -1.15 2.96
C ALA A 283 -3.46 -0.81 2.58
N ALA A 284 -3.98 0.29 3.09
CA ALA A 284 -5.39 0.65 2.98
C ALA A 284 -5.61 2.08 2.52
N THR A 285 -6.84 2.39 2.10
CA THR A 285 -7.35 3.73 1.90
C THR A 285 -8.56 3.98 2.80
N ALA A 286 -8.71 5.22 3.27
CA ALA A 286 -9.80 5.63 4.15
C ALA A 286 -10.21 7.08 3.88
N ILE A 287 -11.44 7.45 4.22
CA ILE A 287 -11.94 8.83 4.13
C ILE A 287 -11.89 9.44 5.54
N PHE A 288 -11.30 10.61 5.69
CA PHE A 288 -11.32 11.31 6.96
C PHE A 288 -12.70 11.92 7.25
N LYS A 289 -13.10 11.84 8.52
CA LYS A 289 -14.33 12.47 8.97
C LYS A 289 -14.22 13.98 8.89
N GLY A 290 -15.21 14.61 8.23
CA GLY A 290 -15.20 16.05 8.00
C GLY A 290 -14.31 16.48 6.82
N ALA A 291 -14.01 15.57 5.89
CA ALA A 291 -13.38 15.87 4.61
C ALA A 291 -14.03 17.09 3.93
N ALA A 292 -13.23 18.01 3.46
CA ALA A 292 -13.71 19.23 2.78
C ALA A 292 -14.35 18.89 1.41
N HIS A 293 -13.86 17.82 0.77
CA HIS A 293 -14.27 17.36 -0.55
C HIS A 293 -14.82 15.91 -0.48
N PRO A 294 -15.98 15.68 0.17
CA PRO A 294 -16.45 14.32 0.48
C PRO A 294 -16.81 13.50 -0.76
N ASN A 295 -17.24 14.11 -1.87
CA ASN A 295 -17.55 13.36 -3.08
C ASN A 295 -16.27 13.01 -3.86
N ALA A 296 -15.28 13.89 -3.90
CA ALA A 296 -13.97 13.60 -4.45
C ALA A 296 -13.27 12.50 -3.62
N ALA A 297 -13.43 12.50 -2.28
CA ALA A 297 -12.92 11.45 -1.39
C ALA A 297 -13.57 10.08 -1.67
N LYS A 298 -14.88 10.02 -1.88
CA LYS A 298 -15.57 8.77 -2.28
C LYS A 298 -15.10 8.30 -3.65
N LEU A 299 -14.98 9.20 -4.62
CA LEU A 299 -14.48 8.86 -5.96
C LEU A 299 -13.03 8.37 -5.92
N TRP A 300 -12.20 8.94 -5.04
CA TRP A 300 -10.84 8.42 -4.77
C TRP A 300 -10.88 7.00 -4.23
N THR A 301 -11.77 6.68 -3.30
CA THR A 301 -11.89 5.33 -2.77
C THR A 301 -12.26 4.32 -3.87
N GLU A 302 -13.20 4.68 -4.76
CA GLU A 302 -13.53 3.86 -5.92
C GLU A 302 -12.34 3.68 -6.88
N PHE A 303 -11.56 4.77 -7.09
CA PHE A 303 -10.34 4.72 -7.89
C PHE A 303 -9.27 3.86 -7.23
N ALA A 304 -9.02 3.99 -5.92
CA ALA A 304 -8.07 3.19 -5.17
C ALA A 304 -8.39 1.68 -5.23
N LEU A 305 -9.68 1.32 -5.33
CA LEU A 305 -10.19 -0.04 -5.51
C LEU A 305 -10.35 -0.43 -7.00
N SER A 306 -9.46 0.07 -7.85
CA SER A 306 -9.48 -0.25 -9.28
C SER A 306 -8.08 -0.61 -9.81
N PRO A 307 -7.99 -1.44 -10.87
CA PRO A 307 -6.72 -1.70 -11.55
C PRO A 307 -6.02 -0.43 -12.02
N ALA A 308 -6.79 0.62 -12.38
CA ALA A 308 -6.25 1.90 -12.82
C ALA A 308 -5.37 2.60 -11.77
N CYS A 309 -5.56 2.27 -10.48
CA CYS A 309 -4.74 2.75 -9.38
C CYS A 309 -3.68 1.71 -8.96
N VAL A 310 -4.12 0.50 -8.56
CA VAL A 310 -3.22 -0.46 -7.90
C VAL A 310 -2.13 -1.01 -8.83
N GLU A 311 -2.36 -1.03 -10.14
CA GLU A 311 -1.35 -1.48 -11.11
C GLU A 311 -0.25 -0.44 -11.39
N LEU A 312 -0.43 0.81 -10.92
CA LEU A 312 0.63 1.82 -10.97
C LEU A 312 1.77 1.53 -9.98
N ALA A 313 1.47 0.79 -8.92
CA ALA A 313 2.37 0.55 -7.80
C ALA A 313 3.72 -0.02 -8.25
N ALA A 314 3.71 -1.14 -8.99
CA ALA A 314 4.92 -1.83 -9.41
C ALA A 314 5.82 -0.97 -10.31
N ALA A 315 5.24 -0.20 -11.25
CA ALA A 315 5.98 0.70 -12.11
C ALA A 315 6.62 1.88 -11.36
N ASN A 316 6.19 2.11 -10.12
CA ASN A 316 6.64 3.19 -9.24
C ASN A 316 7.34 2.67 -7.97
N GLY A 317 7.90 1.45 -8.03
CA GLY A 317 8.75 0.89 -6.99
C GLY A 317 8.02 0.25 -5.80
N CYS A 318 6.68 0.22 -5.79
CA CYS A 318 5.88 -0.45 -4.77
C CYS A 318 5.44 -1.83 -5.28
N PHE A 319 6.05 -2.90 -4.77
CA PHE A 319 5.84 -4.27 -5.25
C PHE A 319 4.91 -5.10 -4.36
N GLN A 320 4.09 -4.45 -3.55
CA GLN A 320 3.06 -5.11 -2.77
C GLN A 320 2.00 -5.75 -3.69
N PHE A 321 1.32 -6.76 -3.18
CA PHE A 321 0.36 -7.53 -3.96
C PHE A 321 -1.03 -6.88 -3.92
N PRO A 322 -1.61 -6.49 -5.07
CA PRO A 322 -2.99 -5.99 -5.10
C PRO A 322 -3.97 -7.01 -4.51
N VAL A 323 -4.93 -6.54 -3.73
CA VAL A 323 -5.99 -7.38 -3.12
C VAL A 323 -7.25 -7.47 -3.99
N LEU A 324 -7.19 -6.95 -5.21
CA LEU A 324 -8.29 -6.97 -6.17
C LEU A 324 -8.19 -8.20 -7.10
N GLY A 325 -9.29 -8.93 -7.25
CA GLY A 325 -9.34 -10.16 -8.08
C GLY A 325 -9.11 -9.94 -9.58
N ASN A 326 -9.22 -8.70 -10.05
CA ASN A 326 -9.04 -8.32 -11.44
C ASN A 326 -7.75 -7.51 -11.71
N ALA A 327 -6.87 -7.37 -10.72
CA ALA A 327 -5.58 -6.68 -10.88
C ALA A 327 -4.43 -7.66 -11.16
N GLN A 328 -3.40 -7.17 -11.83
CA GLN A 328 -2.20 -7.94 -12.15
C GLN A 328 -1.28 -8.08 -10.96
N ARG A 329 -0.51 -9.16 -10.91
CA ARG A 329 0.59 -9.34 -9.93
C ARG A 329 1.69 -8.28 -10.15
N PRO A 330 2.40 -7.88 -9.08
CA PRO A 330 3.39 -6.80 -9.16
C PRO A 330 4.60 -7.15 -10.03
N SER A 331 4.89 -8.44 -10.21
CA SER A 331 6.00 -8.94 -11.03
C SER A 331 5.78 -10.37 -11.49
N THR A 332 6.47 -10.78 -12.55
CA THR A 332 6.50 -12.17 -13.02
C THR A 332 7.14 -13.11 -11.99
N SER A 333 8.07 -12.64 -11.17
CA SER A 333 8.67 -13.39 -10.07
C SER A 333 7.68 -13.80 -8.99
N ALA A 334 6.56 -13.06 -8.88
CA ALA A 334 5.47 -13.30 -7.94
C ALA A 334 4.32 -14.16 -8.52
N ALA A 335 4.36 -14.50 -9.81
CA ALA A 335 3.22 -15.12 -10.52
C ALA A 335 2.76 -16.47 -9.93
N GLY A 336 3.67 -17.23 -9.32
CA GLY A 336 3.39 -18.56 -8.74
C GLY A 336 3.02 -18.56 -7.25
N LEU A 337 2.99 -17.40 -6.59
CA LEU A 337 2.71 -17.33 -5.15
C LEU A 337 1.21 -17.37 -4.89
N ASP A 338 0.80 -18.27 -3.99
CA ASP A 338 -0.61 -18.45 -3.60
C ASP A 338 -0.88 -17.73 -2.27
N LEU A 339 -1.50 -16.56 -2.34
CA LEU A 339 -1.78 -15.71 -1.18
C LEU A 339 -2.95 -16.19 -0.30
N ARG A 340 -3.61 -17.30 -0.62
CA ARG A 340 -4.74 -17.82 0.20
C ARG A 340 -4.35 -18.24 1.62
N GLY A 341 -3.04 -18.43 1.88
CA GLY A 341 -2.51 -18.75 3.20
C GLY A 341 -2.06 -17.53 4.02
N VAL A 342 -2.27 -16.30 3.54
CA VAL A 342 -1.93 -15.13 4.35
C VAL A 342 -2.94 -14.96 5.50
N VAL A 343 -2.42 -14.55 6.65
CA VAL A 343 -3.22 -14.31 7.85
C VAL A 343 -2.99 -12.89 8.35
N THR A 344 -4.03 -12.30 8.91
CA THR A 344 -3.93 -11.02 9.61
C THR A 344 -3.75 -11.26 11.10
N LEU A 345 -3.06 -10.34 11.75
CA LEU A 345 -2.91 -10.33 13.20
C LEU A 345 -4.05 -9.51 13.85
N ASP A 346 -4.25 -9.76 15.14
CA ASP A 346 -5.16 -8.94 15.95
C ASP A 346 -4.66 -7.48 15.94
N ARG A 347 -5.57 -6.57 15.63
CA ARG A 347 -5.30 -5.14 15.47
C ARG A 347 -5.42 -4.38 16.80
N ASP A 348 -6.09 -4.96 17.79
CA ASP A 348 -6.36 -4.31 19.07
C ASP A 348 -5.17 -4.38 20.05
N GLU A 349 -4.04 -4.94 19.60
CA GLU A 349 -2.83 -5.05 20.40
C GLU A 349 -2.16 -3.67 20.56
N SER A 350 -2.19 -3.13 21.79
CA SER A 350 -1.60 -1.81 22.07
C SER A 350 -0.07 -1.82 21.96
N ALA A 351 0.52 -0.66 21.66
CA ALA A 351 1.97 -0.49 21.63
C ALA A 351 2.66 -0.98 22.90
N ASP A 352 2.08 -0.70 24.09
CA ASP A 352 2.62 -1.13 25.38
C ASP A 352 2.67 -2.67 25.49
N VAL A 353 1.69 -3.39 24.92
CA VAL A 353 1.67 -4.85 24.90
C VAL A 353 2.76 -5.38 23.96
N ILE A 354 2.93 -4.76 22.82
CA ILE A 354 3.97 -5.13 21.86
C ILE A 354 5.35 -4.90 22.46
N ASP A 355 5.59 -3.75 23.10
CA ASP A 355 6.87 -3.41 23.74
C ASP A 355 7.19 -4.38 24.89
N ALA A 356 6.20 -4.72 25.73
CA ALA A 356 6.37 -5.74 26.77
C ALA A 356 6.73 -7.11 26.17
N CYS A 357 6.10 -7.50 25.06
CA CYS A 357 6.41 -8.75 24.36
C CYS A 357 7.83 -8.77 23.80
N ILE A 358 8.32 -7.65 23.27
CA ILE A 358 9.70 -7.50 22.82
C ILE A 358 10.67 -7.68 24.00
N GLU A 359 10.43 -7.02 25.13
CA GLU A 359 11.26 -7.10 26.32
C GLU A 359 11.29 -8.52 26.89
N GLU A 360 10.13 -9.19 26.98
CA GLU A 360 10.03 -10.60 27.39
C GLU A 360 10.84 -11.52 26.47
N THR A 361 10.72 -11.34 25.15
CA THR A 361 11.44 -12.15 24.16
C THR A 361 12.94 -11.93 24.25
N MET A 362 13.40 -10.69 24.34
CA MET A 362 14.83 -10.36 24.47
C MET A 362 15.42 -10.91 25.77
N THR A 363 14.65 -10.88 26.88
CA THR A 363 15.05 -11.46 28.15
C THR A 363 15.18 -12.98 28.04
N ALA A 364 14.21 -13.65 27.46
CA ALA A 364 14.22 -15.10 27.27
C ALA A 364 15.38 -15.55 26.37
N LEU A 365 15.70 -14.80 25.30
CA LEU A 365 16.87 -15.04 24.46
C LEU A 365 18.17 -14.93 25.25
N ALA A 366 18.32 -13.88 26.06
CA ALA A 366 19.52 -13.70 26.90
C ALA A 366 19.67 -14.82 27.95
N GLU A 367 18.56 -15.23 28.60
CA GLU A 367 18.54 -16.35 29.58
C GLU A 367 18.86 -17.69 28.91
N ALA A 368 18.49 -17.89 27.65
CA ALA A 368 18.86 -19.06 26.85
C ALA A 368 20.32 -19.04 26.38
N GLY A 369 21.03 -17.93 26.61
CA GLY A 369 22.45 -17.78 26.25
C GLY A 369 22.69 -17.24 24.84
N ALA A 370 21.66 -16.69 24.19
CA ALA A 370 21.77 -16.04 22.89
C ALA A 370 22.63 -14.75 23.00
N ASP A 371 23.36 -14.45 21.93
CA ASP A 371 24.05 -13.16 21.80
C ASP A 371 23.02 -12.05 21.47
N VAL A 372 22.64 -11.27 22.48
CA VAL A 372 21.76 -10.11 22.36
C VAL A 372 22.54 -8.80 22.28
N SER A 373 23.79 -8.83 21.88
CA SER A 373 24.62 -7.63 21.71
C SER A 373 24.09 -6.69 20.62
N ALA A 374 24.44 -5.43 20.69
CA ALA A 374 24.10 -4.43 19.68
C ALA A 374 24.76 -4.70 18.31
N GLU A 375 25.78 -5.58 18.25
CA GLU A 375 26.39 -6.01 16.99
C GLU A 375 25.48 -6.96 16.24
N ARG A 376 24.80 -7.87 16.95
CA ARG A 376 23.87 -8.85 16.38
C ARG A 376 22.43 -8.33 16.31
N PHE A 377 21.96 -7.62 17.35
CA PHE A 377 20.68 -6.89 17.36
C PHE A 377 20.95 -5.42 17.10
N GLN A 378 21.04 -5.05 15.83
CA GLN A 378 21.34 -3.67 15.44
C GLN A 378 20.14 -2.78 15.79
N THR A 379 20.35 -1.83 16.68
CA THR A 379 19.36 -0.76 16.98
C THR A 379 19.64 0.46 16.13
N THR A 380 18.59 1.16 15.72
CA THR A 380 18.67 2.42 14.94
C THR A 380 19.26 3.55 15.77
#